data_c642729c94d83e6a4b180774874fbda2
#
_entry.id   c642729c94d83e6a4b180774874fbda2
#
_cell.length_a   1.000
_cell.length_b   1.000
_cell.length_c   1.000
_cell.angle_alpha   90.00
_cell.angle_beta   90.00
_cell.angle_gamma   90.00
#
_symmetry.space_group_name_H-M   'P 1'
#
loop_
_entity.id
_entity.type
_entity.pdbx_description
1 polymer ?
#
loop_
_entity_poly.entity_id
_entity_poly.type
_entity_poly.pdbx_seq_one_letter_code
_entity_poly.pdbx_strand_id
1 'polypeptide(L)'
;MTNENNAQLVAGVLNPADMDTRVRVQDDLYRYVNGTWLRTVKIPADRPSAGSFMELRDGAELACRQIIEDCAKRTASGQASGEAYQIGSLYESFMDEEAVNAAGVAPLEADVAELFSASSKDELASVMGAKLFAI
;
A
#
# COMPACT_ATOMS: atom_id res chain seq x y z
N MET A 1 -24.89 11.67 0.09
CA MET A 1 -23.49 12.11 0.15
C MET A 1 -22.88 11.81 -1.21
N THR A 2 -22.94 12.77 -2.10
CA THR A 2 -22.46 12.67 -3.49
C THR A 2 -20.93 12.76 -3.46
N ASN A 3 -20.37 11.79 -4.05
CA ASN A 3 -18.99 11.38 -4.12
C ASN A 3 -18.11 12.47 -4.78
N GLU A 4 -17.61 13.43 -4.02
CA GLU A 4 -16.65 14.45 -4.48
C GLU A 4 -15.35 13.83 -5.00
N ASN A 5 -14.97 12.64 -4.49
CA ASN A 5 -13.82 11.89 -4.98
C ASN A 5 -13.98 11.38 -6.41
N ASN A 6 -15.22 11.12 -6.87
CA ASN A 6 -15.44 10.64 -8.24
C ASN A 6 -15.36 11.76 -9.28
N ALA A 7 -15.66 12.99 -8.89
CA ALA A 7 -15.50 14.17 -9.75
C ALA A 7 -14.00 14.48 -9.99
N GLN A 8 -13.15 14.20 -9.02
CA GLN A 8 -11.71 14.40 -9.10
C GLN A 8 -11.03 13.36 -10.00
N LEU A 9 -11.54 12.12 -10.03
CA LEU A 9 -11.05 11.06 -10.92
C LEU A 9 -11.43 11.28 -12.39
N VAL A 10 -12.56 11.91 -12.67
CA VAL A 10 -13.01 12.25 -14.04
C VAL A 10 -12.38 13.55 -14.54
N ALA A 11 -12.05 14.48 -13.64
CA ALA A 11 -11.31 15.70 -13.96
C ALA A 11 -9.83 15.46 -14.33
N GLY A 12 -9.31 14.23 -14.05
CA GLY A 12 -7.91 13.90 -14.25
C GLY A 12 -7.45 13.72 -15.69
N VAL A 13 -8.32 13.78 -16.69
CA VAL A 13 -7.90 13.58 -18.10
C VAL A 13 -7.46 14.88 -18.74
N LEU A 14 -8.13 16.01 -18.47
CA LEU A 14 -7.73 17.33 -18.93
C LEU A 14 -8.15 18.37 -17.88
N ASN A 15 -7.19 18.88 -17.12
CA ASN A 15 -7.44 19.93 -16.15
C ASN A 15 -7.13 21.30 -16.78
N PRO A 16 -8.13 22.19 -16.98
CA PRO A 16 -7.88 23.52 -17.55
C PRO A 16 -6.88 24.36 -16.75
N ALA A 17 -6.73 24.12 -15.45
CA ALA A 17 -5.77 24.82 -14.61
C ALA A 17 -4.31 24.50 -14.96
N ASP A 18 -4.06 23.33 -15.56
CA ASP A 18 -2.72 22.90 -15.98
C ASP A 18 -2.30 23.46 -17.33
N MET A 19 -3.26 24.02 -18.07
CA MET A 19 -3.04 24.56 -19.41
C MET A 19 -2.29 25.91 -19.38
N ASP A 20 -1.42 26.10 -20.37
CA ASP A 20 -0.76 27.37 -20.63
C ASP A 20 -1.32 28.02 -21.91
N THR A 21 -2.31 28.86 -21.77
CA THR A 21 -2.96 29.53 -22.89
C THR A 21 -2.08 30.58 -23.62
N ARG A 22 -0.88 30.85 -23.11
CA ARG A 22 0.12 31.71 -23.79
C ARG A 22 0.85 30.97 -24.91
N VAL A 23 0.82 29.64 -24.88
CA VAL A 23 1.36 28.79 -25.94
C VAL A 23 0.26 28.54 -26.98
N ARG A 24 0.58 28.68 -28.27
CA ARG A 24 -0.38 28.37 -29.34
C ARG A 24 -0.48 26.86 -29.51
N VAL A 25 -1.70 26.35 -29.59
CA VAL A 25 -1.98 24.90 -29.71
C VAL A 25 -1.23 24.26 -30.88
N GLN A 26 -1.18 24.97 -32.01
CA GLN A 26 -0.55 24.51 -33.26
C GLN A 26 0.98 24.55 -33.22
N ASP A 27 1.58 25.29 -32.27
CA ASP A 27 3.03 25.38 -32.14
C ASP A 27 3.56 24.32 -31.17
N ASP A 28 2.88 24.11 -30.02
CA ASP A 28 3.26 23.10 -29.02
C ASP A 28 2.04 22.68 -28.21
N LEU A 29 1.36 21.63 -28.69
CA LEU A 29 0.18 21.07 -28.02
C LEU A 29 0.52 20.57 -26.61
N TYR A 30 1.69 19.96 -26.43
CA TYR A 30 2.09 19.41 -25.12
C TYR A 30 2.24 20.53 -24.08
N ARG A 31 2.93 21.60 -24.43
CA ARG A 31 3.08 22.76 -23.53
C ARG A 31 1.78 23.56 -23.39
N TYR A 32 0.94 23.59 -24.40
CA TYR A 32 -0.38 24.18 -24.24
C TYR A 32 -1.19 23.47 -23.19
N VAL A 33 -1.23 22.13 -23.21
CA VAL A 33 -2.06 21.33 -22.28
C VAL A 33 -1.43 21.25 -20.88
N ASN A 34 -0.11 21.17 -20.78
CA ASN A 34 0.58 20.86 -19.52
C ASN A 34 1.47 22.00 -19.01
N GLY A 35 1.53 23.13 -19.66
CA GLY A 35 2.57 24.15 -19.43
C GLY A 35 2.50 24.80 -18.05
N THR A 36 1.34 25.00 -17.47
CA THR A 36 1.20 25.51 -16.10
C THR A 36 1.62 24.47 -15.10
N TRP A 37 1.16 23.22 -15.25
CA TRP A 37 1.59 22.10 -14.41
C TRP A 37 3.12 21.93 -14.43
N LEU A 38 3.76 21.93 -15.60
CA LEU A 38 5.22 21.81 -15.73
C LEU A 38 6.00 22.89 -14.97
N ARG A 39 5.43 24.08 -14.84
CA ARG A 39 6.07 25.18 -14.09
C ARG A 39 5.83 25.12 -12.59
N THR A 40 4.75 24.49 -12.17
CA THR A 40 4.30 24.51 -10.78
C THR A 40 4.59 23.21 -10.05
N VAL A 41 4.69 22.09 -10.78
CA VAL A 41 4.96 20.79 -10.20
C VAL A 41 6.32 20.76 -9.50
N LYS A 42 6.32 20.16 -8.31
CA LYS A 42 7.56 19.86 -7.57
C LYS A 42 7.71 18.36 -7.47
N ILE A 43 8.87 17.87 -7.86
CA ILE A 43 9.21 16.45 -7.65
C ILE A 43 9.55 16.31 -6.16
N PRO A 44 8.87 15.41 -5.41
CA PRO A 44 9.21 15.14 -4.02
C PRO A 44 10.67 14.66 -3.89
N ALA A 45 11.31 15.00 -2.76
CA ALA A 45 12.73 14.70 -2.55
C ALA A 45 13.06 13.20 -2.51
N ASP A 46 12.07 12.38 -2.21
CA ASP A 46 12.14 10.91 -2.13
C ASP A 46 11.77 10.20 -3.44
N ARG A 47 11.54 10.96 -4.54
CA ARG A 47 11.07 10.40 -5.82
C ARG A 47 11.89 10.92 -7.01
N PRO A 48 12.06 10.08 -8.04
CA PRO A 48 12.76 10.47 -9.27
C PRO A 48 11.87 11.28 -10.22
N SER A 49 10.54 11.28 -10.05
CA SER A 49 9.61 11.93 -10.98
C SER A 49 8.28 12.28 -10.27
N ALA A 50 7.51 13.14 -10.92
CA ALA A 50 6.12 13.45 -10.57
C ALA A 50 5.25 13.30 -11.82
N GLY A 51 3.96 12.99 -11.63
CA GLY A 51 3.00 12.85 -12.72
C GLY A 51 1.73 12.15 -12.28
N SER A 52 0.71 12.18 -13.14
CA SER A 52 -0.63 11.68 -12.85
C SER A 52 -0.66 10.19 -12.44
N PHE A 53 0.21 9.36 -13.00
CA PHE A 53 0.30 7.95 -12.56
C PHE A 53 0.81 7.81 -11.12
N MET A 54 1.73 8.67 -10.71
CA MET A 54 2.21 8.68 -9.32
C MET A 54 1.13 9.16 -8.37
N GLU A 55 0.38 10.19 -8.75
CA GLU A 55 -0.77 10.71 -7.98
C GLU A 55 -1.88 9.66 -7.85
N LEU A 56 -2.20 8.94 -8.92
CA LEU A 56 -3.18 7.85 -8.88
C LEU A 56 -2.73 6.71 -7.97
N ARG A 57 -1.47 6.34 -8.02
CA ARG A 57 -0.89 5.33 -7.12
C ARG A 57 -0.99 5.77 -5.66
N ASP A 58 -0.58 7.00 -5.36
CA ASP A 58 -0.66 7.56 -4.01
C ASP A 58 -2.11 7.61 -3.50
N GLY A 59 -3.04 7.99 -4.37
CA GLY A 59 -4.46 7.96 -4.07
C GLY A 59 -4.98 6.55 -3.77
N ALA A 60 -4.55 5.56 -4.53
CA ALA A 60 -4.91 4.17 -4.30
C ALA A 60 -4.30 3.62 -2.99
N GLU A 61 -3.04 3.91 -2.71
CA GLU A 61 -2.38 3.53 -1.45
C GLU A 61 -3.10 4.16 -0.24
N LEU A 62 -3.46 5.44 -0.33
CA LEU A 62 -4.23 6.13 0.72
C LEU A 62 -5.61 5.50 0.92
N ALA A 63 -6.31 5.16 -0.16
CA ALA A 63 -7.62 4.51 -0.08
C ALA A 63 -7.52 3.12 0.56
N CYS A 64 -6.52 2.31 0.18
CA CYS A 64 -6.26 1.01 0.81
C CYS A 64 -5.98 1.15 2.30
N ARG A 65 -5.14 2.11 2.69
CA ARG A 65 -4.86 2.40 4.09
C ARG A 65 -6.12 2.76 4.87
N GLN A 66 -6.97 3.62 4.33
CA GLN A 66 -8.24 4.00 4.95
C GLN A 66 -9.16 2.80 5.16
N ILE A 67 -9.27 1.90 4.16
CA ILE A 67 -10.04 0.67 4.27
C ILE A 67 -9.52 -0.22 5.41
N ILE A 68 -8.21 -0.42 5.50
CA ILE A 68 -7.59 -1.24 6.53
C ILE A 68 -7.85 -0.64 7.92
N GLU A 69 -7.61 0.66 8.10
CA GLU A 69 -7.84 1.36 9.37
C GLU A 69 -9.32 1.34 9.79
N ASP A 70 -10.25 1.46 8.83
CA ASP A 70 -11.69 1.36 9.11
C ASP A 70 -12.11 -0.08 9.49
N CYS A 71 -11.53 -1.08 8.84
CA CYS A 71 -11.72 -2.48 9.23
C CYS A 71 -11.23 -2.72 10.67
N ALA A 72 -10.06 -2.23 11.04
CA ALA A 72 -9.53 -2.33 12.39
C ALA A 72 -10.46 -1.69 13.44
N LYS A 73 -10.89 -0.44 13.21
CA LYS A 73 -11.83 0.25 14.10
C LYS A 73 -13.14 -0.52 14.28
N ARG A 74 -13.67 -1.11 13.20
CA ARG A 74 -14.88 -1.92 13.24
C ARG A 74 -14.65 -3.25 13.96
N THR A 75 -13.48 -3.85 13.83
CA THR A 75 -13.09 -5.07 14.56
C THR A 75 -13.01 -4.80 16.05
N ALA A 76 -12.28 -3.75 16.45
CA ALA A 76 -12.17 -3.33 17.85
C ALA A 76 -13.53 -3.01 18.51
N SER A 77 -14.49 -2.48 17.73
CA SER A 77 -15.85 -2.20 18.21
C SER A 77 -16.83 -3.39 18.15
N GLY A 78 -16.39 -4.56 17.66
CA GLY A 78 -17.22 -5.75 17.48
C GLY A 78 -18.23 -5.63 16.33
N GLN A 79 -18.05 -4.69 15.41
CA GLN A 79 -18.96 -4.42 14.29
C GLN A 79 -18.46 -5.01 12.96
N ALA A 80 -17.29 -5.62 12.94
CA ALA A 80 -16.73 -6.25 11.75
C ALA A 80 -17.14 -7.74 11.68
N SER A 81 -17.32 -8.23 10.46
CA SER A 81 -17.55 -9.65 10.17
C SER A 81 -16.96 -10.02 8.80
N GLY A 82 -16.75 -11.30 8.54
CA GLY A 82 -16.20 -11.79 7.28
C GLY A 82 -14.83 -11.19 6.97
N GLU A 83 -14.63 -10.74 5.73
CA GLU A 83 -13.36 -10.19 5.25
C GLU A 83 -12.91 -8.94 6.03
N ALA A 84 -13.84 -8.06 6.40
CA ALA A 84 -13.52 -6.88 7.19
C ALA A 84 -12.95 -7.24 8.57
N TYR A 85 -13.45 -8.30 9.19
CA TYR A 85 -12.89 -8.81 10.44
C TYR A 85 -11.47 -9.38 10.24
N GLN A 86 -11.26 -10.14 9.17
CA GLN A 86 -9.94 -10.71 8.87
C GLN A 86 -8.88 -9.62 8.63
N ILE A 87 -9.23 -8.61 7.82
CA ILE A 87 -8.33 -7.47 7.54
C ILE A 87 -8.03 -6.71 8.84
N GLY A 88 -9.05 -6.39 9.62
CA GLY A 88 -8.89 -5.63 10.86
C GLY A 88 -8.05 -6.39 11.89
N SER A 89 -8.33 -7.68 12.10
CA SER A 89 -7.59 -8.53 13.05
C SER A 89 -6.13 -8.70 12.64
N LEU A 90 -5.86 -8.88 11.33
CA LEU A 90 -4.48 -8.96 10.83
C LEU A 90 -3.73 -7.65 11.08
N TYR A 91 -4.35 -6.52 10.79
CA TYR A 91 -3.76 -5.21 11.03
C TYR A 91 -3.48 -4.96 12.52
N GLU A 92 -4.46 -5.25 13.39
CA GLU A 92 -4.29 -5.10 14.85
C GLU A 92 -3.14 -5.97 15.37
N SER A 93 -3.08 -7.23 14.95
CA SER A 93 -1.99 -8.14 15.37
C SER A 93 -0.60 -7.68 14.88
N PHE A 94 -0.52 -7.07 13.70
CA PHE A 94 0.72 -6.54 13.16
C PHE A 94 1.18 -5.25 13.88
N MET A 95 0.22 -4.43 14.34
CA MET A 95 0.50 -3.14 14.99
C MET A 95 0.66 -3.26 16.52
N ASP A 96 0.44 -4.44 17.10
CA ASP A 96 0.61 -4.70 18.52
C ASP A 96 2.10 -4.96 18.84
N GLU A 97 2.88 -3.88 18.89
CA GLU A 97 4.31 -3.92 19.20
C GLU A 97 4.58 -4.52 20.59
N GLU A 98 3.70 -4.30 21.56
CA GLU A 98 3.86 -4.80 22.91
C GLU A 98 3.75 -6.33 22.93
N ALA A 99 2.73 -6.90 22.29
CA ALA A 99 2.56 -8.34 22.17
C ALA A 99 3.71 -8.99 21.37
N VAL A 100 4.13 -8.38 20.27
CA VAL A 100 5.25 -8.87 19.45
C VAL A 100 6.55 -8.88 20.26
N ASN A 101 6.84 -7.80 20.97
CA ASN A 101 8.04 -7.71 21.80
C ASN A 101 8.00 -8.69 22.99
N ALA A 102 6.82 -8.88 23.60
CA ALA A 102 6.66 -9.85 24.68
C ALA A 102 6.81 -11.30 24.20
N ALA A 103 6.30 -11.62 23.03
CA ALA A 103 6.43 -12.94 22.42
C ALA A 103 7.90 -13.27 22.06
N GLY A 104 8.67 -12.26 21.62
CA GLY A 104 10.07 -12.43 21.23
C GLY A 104 10.25 -13.55 20.19
N VAL A 105 11.11 -14.52 20.50
CA VAL A 105 11.37 -15.69 19.63
C VAL A 105 10.52 -16.92 19.95
N ALA A 106 9.68 -16.87 20.99
CA ALA A 106 8.90 -18.01 21.44
C ALA A 106 8.03 -18.66 20.33
N PRO A 107 7.40 -17.91 19.41
CA PRO A 107 6.65 -18.52 18.30
C PRO A 107 7.49 -19.35 17.34
N LEU A 108 8.82 -19.13 17.29
CA LEU A 108 9.75 -19.83 16.41
C LEU A 108 10.42 -21.03 17.08
N GLU A 109 10.29 -21.20 18.40
CA GLU A 109 11.03 -22.24 19.15
C GLU A 109 10.76 -23.65 18.62
N ALA A 110 9.52 -23.97 18.29
CA ALA A 110 9.16 -25.29 17.75
C ALA A 110 9.81 -25.53 16.37
N ASP A 111 9.78 -24.54 15.49
CA ASP A 111 10.38 -24.63 14.15
C ASP A 111 11.89 -24.73 14.20
N VAL A 112 12.51 -23.97 15.09
CA VAL A 112 13.95 -24.00 15.34
C VAL A 112 14.36 -25.36 15.93
N ALA A 113 13.61 -25.90 16.91
CA ALA A 113 13.89 -27.21 17.48
C ALA A 113 13.78 -28.32 16.42
N GLU A 114 12.80 -28.27 15.54
CA GLU A 114 12.67 -29.24 14.45
C GLU A 114 13.85 -29.17 13.47
N LEU A 115 14.30 -27.96 13.09
CA LEU A 115 15.51 -27.80 12.26
C LEU A 115 16.77 -28.36 12.92
N PHE A 116 16.96 -28.13 14.22
CA PHE A 116 18.11 -28.64 14.98
C PHE A 116 18.01 -30.12 15.30
N SER A 117 16.87 -30.77 15.16
CA SER A 117 16.70 -32.21 15.33
C SER A 117 17.23 -33.03 14.15
N ALA A 118 17.45 -32.42 13.00
CA ALA A 118 17.94 -33.08 11.80
C ALA A 118 19.39 -33.59 12.03
N SER A 119 19.59 -34.89 11.86
CA SER A 119 20.88 -35.58 12.08
C SER A 119 21.68 -35.76 10.79
N SER A 120 21.10 -35.51 9.64
CA SER A 120 21.72 -35.59 8.32
C SER A 120 21.35 -34.40 7.43
N LYS A 121 22.14 -34.20 6.36
CA LYS A 121 21.85 -33.16 5.35
C LYS A 121 20.54 -33.42 4.62
N ASP A 122 20.17 -34.66 4.40
CA ASP A 122 18.95 -35.05 3.70
C ASP A 122 17.71 -34.77 4.58
N GLU A 123 17.80 -35.06 5.87
CA GLU A 123 16.76 -34.70 6.83
C GLU A 123 16.60 -33.18 6.93
N LEU A 124 17.71 -32.45 7.04
CA LEU A 124 17.65 -30.98 7.07
C LEU A 124 16.99 -30.42 5.82
N ALA A 125 17.35 -30.91 4.64
CA ALA A 125 16.74 -30.49 3.38
C ALA A 125 15.24 -30.80 3.33
N SER A 126 14.84 -31.96 3.88
CA SER A 126 13.42 -32.34 3.98
C SER A 126 12.61 -31.40 4.90
N VAL A 127 13.13 -31.09 6.07
CA VAL A 127 12.49 -30.16 7.01
C VAL A 127 12.39 -28.76 6.42
N MET A 128 13.47 -28.26 5.81
CA MET A 128 13.46 -26.95 5.14
C MET A 128 12.44 -26.89 4.01
N GLY A 129 12.35 -27.97 3.20
CA GLY A 129 11.37 -28.06 2.12
C GLY A 129 9.92 -28.05 2.62
N ALA A 130 9.65 -28.79 3.71
CA ALA A 130 8.31 -28.80 4.32
C ALA A 130 7.89 -27.42 4.85
N LYS A 131 8.82 -26.67 5.46
CA LYS A 131 8.56 -25.33 5.99
C LYS A 131 8.31 -24.29 4.89
N LEU A 132 8.98 -24.44 3.74
CA LEU A 132 8.81 -23.51 2.60
C LEU A 132 7.38 -23.52 2.03
N PHE A 133 6.66 -24.64 2.17
CA PHE A 133 5.30 -24.81 1.66
C PHE A 133 4.21 -24.66 2.74
N ALA A 134 4.60 -24.40 3.99
CA ALA A 134 3.68 -24.23 5.11
C ALA A 134 3.25 -22.76 5.37
N ILE A 135 3.71 -21.83 4.51
CA ILE A 135 3.41 -20.40 4.61
C ILE A 135 2.21 -20.07 3.74
#